data_2b8f57bfb6023d0c46398c9454d525ee
#
_entry.id   2b8f57bfb6023d0c46398c9454d525ee
#
_cell.length_a   1.000
_cell.length_b   1.000
_cell.length_c   1.000
_cell.angle_alpha   90.00
_cell.angle_beta   90.00
_cell.angle_gamma   90.00
#
_symmetry.space_group_name_H-M   'P 1'
#
loop_
_entity.id
_entity.type
_entity.pdbx_description
1 polymer ?
#
loop_
_entity_poly.entity_id
_entity_poly.type
_entity_poly.pdbx_seq_one_letter_code
_entity_poly.pdbx_strand_id
1 'polypeptide(L)'
;MTAALFTFADGARQASGLASECGVPVNQIDVHRFPDGESLVRVDGSAETALLFRSLDDPNAKLVEVLLAASALRDGGAKRVILIAPYLAYMRQDVPFHDGEAVSQRVIGKLLAAWFDGLVTVDPHLHRIASLDAIMGGIPALAVSAAPALVQAIASDLDSRTIMVGPDSESRPWVESIARPLGLDVLVGEKIRKGDREVVLTVPDFARA
;
A
#
# COMPACT_ATOMS: atom_id res chain seq x y z
N MET A 1 24.51 -3.93 -12.70
CA MET A 1 23.04 -3.94 -12.83
C MET A 1 22.56 -2.51 -12.75
N THR A 2 21.86 -2.03 -13.76
CA THR A 2 21.24 -0.69 -13.75
C THR A 2 19.85 -0.81 -13.13
N ALA A 3 19.53 0.06 -12.18
CA ALA A 3 18.20 0.17 -11.61
C ALA A 3 17.63 1.56 -11.90
N ALA A 4 16.33 1.65 -12.16
CA ALA A 4 15.61 2.91 -12.32
C ALA A 4 14.19 2.79 -11.75
N LEU A 5 13.65 3.91 -11.31
CA LEU A 5 12.29 4.02 -10.85
C LEU A 5 11.40 4.56 -11.96
N PHE A 6 10.26 3.94 -12.14
CA PHE A 6 9.24 4.31 -13.13
C PHE A 6 7.95 4.65 -12.40
N THR A 7 7.33 5.77 -12.71
CA THR A 7 6.15 6.24 -11.99
C THR A 7 5.13 6.88 -12.92
N PHE A 8 3.89 6.77 -12.55
CA PHE A 8 2.78 7.50 -13.17
C PHE A 8 2.67 8.90 -12.59
N ALA A 9 1.99 9.80 -13.29
CA ALA A 9 1.86 11.21 -12.89
C ALA A 9 1.26 11.38 -11.47
N ASP A 10 0.32 10.50 -11.09
CA ASP A 10 -0.34 10.52 -9.78
C ASP A 10 0.60 10.18 -8.60
N GLY A 11 1.75 9.55 -8.86
CA GLY A 11 2.77 9.21 -7.87
C GLY A 11 4.07 10.00 -7.97
N ALA A 12 4.20 10.94 -8.89
CA ALA A 12 5.48 11.54 -9.27
C ALA A 12 6.25 12.18 -8.10
N ARG A 13 5.57 12.87 -7.19
CA ARG A 13 6.22 13.53 -6.03
C ARG A 13 6.82 12.51 -5.07
N GLN A 14 6.06 11.48 -4.69
CA GLN A 14 6.51 10.44 -3.77
C GLN A 14 7.63 9.59 -4.40
N ALA A 15 7.48 9.26 -5.66
CA ALA A 15 8.45 8.52 -6.43
C ALA A 15 9.79 9.25 -6.55
N SER A 16 9.76 10.57 -6.77
CA SER A 16 10.99 11.39 -6.83
C SER A 16 11.73 11.41 -5.48
N GLY A 17 11.00 11.51 -4.36
CA GLY A 17 11.59 11.40 -3.04
C GLY A 17 12.25 10.04 -2.80
N LEU A 18 11.54 8.96 -3.11
CA LEU A 18 12.06 7.60 -2.97
C LEU A 18 13.30 7.36 -3.85
N ALA A 19 13.26 7.82 -5.09
CA ALA A 19 14.38 7.65 -6.03
C ALA A 19 15.63 8.40 -5.57
N SER A 20 15.45 9.60 -5.00
CA SER A 20 16.55 10.37 -4.41
C SER A 20 17.22 9.61 -3.26
N GLU A 21 16.44 9.02 -2.35
CA GLU A 21 16.95 8.22 -1.23
C GLU A 21 17.64 6.93 -1.71
N CYS A 22 17.12 6.31 -2.78
CA CYS A 22 17.70 5.10 -3.35
C CYS A 22 18.88 5.37 -4.31
N GLY A 23 19.16 6.61 -4.67
CA GLY A 23 20.20 6.96 -5.64
C GLY A 23 19.95 6.42 -7.05
N VAL A 24 18.67 6.35 -7.49
CA VAL A 24 18.30 5.85 -8.81
C VAL A 24 17.58 6.93 -9.64
N PRO A 25 17.69 6.90 -10.98
CA PRO A 25 16.95 7.83 -11.83
C PRO A 25 15.44 7.53 -11.80
N VAL A 26 14.65 8.58 -12.05
CA VAL A 26 13.18 8.50 -12.20
C VAL A 26 12.80 8.72 -13.65
N ASN A 27 11.91 7.85 -14.15
CA ASN A 27 11.26 7.97 -15.45
C ASN A 27 9.75 8.04 -15.27
N GLN A 28 9.09 8.89 -16.04
CA GLN A 28 7.65 9.02 -16.02
C GLN A 28 7.00 8.08 -17.03
N ILE A 29 5.87 7.49 -16.63
CA ILE A 29 5.03 6.66 -17.47
C ILE A 29 3.85 7.50 -17.94
N ASP A 30 3.64 7.57 -19.25
CA ASP A 30 2.51 8.24 -19.86
C ASP A 30 1.31 7.29 -19.98
N VAL A 31 0.13 7.79 -19.67
CA VAL A 31 -1.13 7.10 -19.87
C VAL A 31 -2.03 7.93 -20.75
N HIS A 32 -2.47 7.36 -21.85
CA HIS A 32 -3.55 7.88 -22.66
C HIS A 32 -4.81 7.06 -22.43
N ARG A 33 -5.94 7.69 -22.13
CA ARG A 33 -7.23 7.03 -21.99
C ARG A 33 -8.08 7.29 -23.22
N PHE A 34 -8.55 6.22 -23.83
CA PHE A 34 -9.46 6.27 -24.95
C PHE A 34 -10.90 6.57 -24.50
N PRO A 35 -11.77 7.05 -25.41
CA PRO A 35 -13.17 7.40 -25.08
C PRO A 35 -14.01 6.22 -24.54
N ASP A 36 -13.64 4.99 -24.88
CA ASP A 36 -14.27 3.74 -24.40
C ASP A 36 -13.77 3.28 -23.04
N GLY A 37 -12.78 4.01 -22.48
CA GLY A 37 -12.20 3.73 -21.15
C GLY A 37 -10.95 2.86 -21.15
N GLU A 38 -10.50 2.38 -22.30
CA GLU A 38 -9.22 1.67 -22.40
C GLU A 38 -8.03 2.60 -22.15
N SER A 39 -6.94 2.02 -21.64
CA SER A 39 -5.69 2.75 -21.40
C SER A 39 -4.59 2.27 -22.35
N LEU A 40 -3.86 3.23 -22.94
CA LEU A 40 -2.57 3.01 -23.58
C LEU A 40 -1.47 3.50 -22.64
N VAL A 41 -0.50 2.66 -22.36
CA VAL A 41 0.62 2.98 -21.48
C VAL A 41 1.91 3.04 -22.28
N ARG A 42 2.66 4.11 -22.14
CA ARG A 42 3.99 4.29 -22.75
C ARG A 42 5.04 4.49 -21.66
N VAL A 43 6.11 3.70 -21.76
CA VAL A 43 7.27 3.78 -20.86
C VAL A 43 8.45 4.32 -21.64
N ASP A 44 9.03 5.42 -21.18
CA ASP A 44 10.28 5.94 -21.73
C ASP A 44 11.44 5.54 -20.81
N GLY A 45 12.55 5.06 -21.42
CA GLY A 45 13.72 4.56 -20.70
C GLY A 45 13.72 3.06 -20.46
N SER A 46 14.82 2.55 -19.96
CA SER A 46 15.04 1.13 -19.68
C SER A 46 15.97 0.92 -18.49
N ALA A 47 15.84 -0.20 -17.80
CA ALA A 47 16.74 -0.63 -16.73
C ALA A 47 16.68 -2.15 -16.58
N GLU A 48 17.77 -2.79 -16.15
CA GLU A 48 17.75 -4.24 -15.85
C GLU A 48 16.81 -4.57 -14.69
N THR A 49 16.75 -3.69 -13.68
CA THR A 49 15.78 -3.76 -12.57
C THR A 49 14.91 -2.51 -12.60
N ALA A 50 13.65 -2.68 -12.94
CA ALA A 50 12.66 -1.62 -12.95
C ALA A 50 11.90 -1.62 -11.61
N LEU A 51 11.89 -0.47 -10.93
CA LEU A 51 11.08 -0.21 -9.74
C LEU A 51 9.82 0.53 -10.21
N LEU A 52 8.70 -0.17 -10.32
CA LEU A 52 7.44 0.42 -10.77
C LEU A 52 6.66 0.95 -9.57
N PHE A 53 6.57 2.27 -9.44
CA PHE A 53 5.92 2.94 -8.33
C PHE A 53 4.50 3.37 -8.70
N ARG A 54 3.51 2.89 -7.94
CA ARG A 54 2.14 3.38 -7.99
C ARG A 54 1.32 3.00 -6.75
N SER A 55 0.69 3.95 -6.10
CA SER A 55 -0.34 3.69 -5.08
C SER A 55 -1.61 3.15 -5.73
N LEU A 56 -2.15 2.03 -5.23
CA LEU A 56 -3.30 1.33 -5.81
C LEU A 56 -4.64 1.73 -5.16
N ASP A 57 -4.77 2.96 -4.69
CA ASP A 57 -6.05 3.57 -4.36
C ASP A 57 -6.88 3.75 -5.64
N ASP A 58 -8.20 3.56 -5.58
CA ASP A 58 -9.07 3.46 -6.76
C ASP A 58 -8.51 2.47 -7.82
N PRO A 59 -8.47 1.17 -7.50
CA PRO A 59 -7.50 0.23 -8.08
C PRO A 59 -7.82 -0.26 -9.49
N ASN A 60 -9.08 -0.25 -9.94
CA ASN A 60 -9.50 -1.02 -11.12
C ASN A 60 -8.76 -0.61 -12.40
N ALA A 61 -8.73 0.68 -12.71
CA ALA A 61 -7.96 1.17 -13.85
C ALA A 61 -6.45 1.05 -13.60
N LYS A 62 -6.01 1.39 -12.38
CA LYS A 62 -4.59 1.36 -12.01
C LYS A 62 -3.98 -0.04 -12.09
N LEU A 63 -4.72 -1.09 -11.74
CA LEU A 63 -4.26 -2.47 -11.89
C LEU A 63 -3.97 -2.81 -13.35
N VAL A 64 -4.87 -2.48 -14.26
CA VAL A 64 -4.63 -2.71 -15.70
C VAL A 64 -3.41 -1.91 -16.18
N GLU A 65 -3.33 -0.65 -15.80
CA GLU A 65 -2.24 0.24 -16.21
C GLU A 65 -0.86 -0.23 -15.70
N VAL A 66 -0.75 -0.75 -14.46
CA VAL A 66 0.52 -1.29 -13.95
C VAL A 66 0.92 -2.61 -14.64
N LEU A 67 -0.04 -3.44 -15.07
CA LEU A 67 0.25 -4.63 -15.85
C LEU A 67 0.78 -4.26 -17.25
N LEU A 68 0.14 -3.28 -17.92
CA LEU A 68 0.60 -2.76 -19.21
C LEU A 68 2.01 -2.15 -19.09
N ALA A 69 2.28 -1.39 -18.03
CA ALA A 69 3.60 -0.84 -17.76
C ALA A 69 4.64 -1.93 -17.51
N ALA A 70 4.30 -2.97 -16.73
CA ALA A 70 5.20 -4.10 -16.50
C ALA A 70 5.56 -4.84 -17.80
N SER A 71 4.58 -5.03 -18.70
CA SER A 71 4.83 -5.59 -20.03
C SER A 71 5.79 -4.71 -20.83
N ALA A 72 5.51 -3.42 -20.95
CA ALA A 72 6.34 -2.48 -21.68
C ALA A 72 7.78 -2.40 -21.13
N LEU A 73 7.94 -2.46 -19.80
CA LEU A 73 9.26 -2.50 -19.16
C LEU A 73 10.04 -3.78 -19.54
N ARG A 74 9.36 -4.94 -19.56
CA ARG A 74 9.99 -6.21 -19.96
C ARG A 74 10.37 -6.22 -21.44
N ASP A 75 9.50 -5.71 -22.31
CA ASP A 75 9.79 -5.54 -23.75
C ASP A 75 10.97 -4.58 -23.96
N GLY A 76 11.12 -3.56 -23.11
CA GLY A 76 12.26 -2.64 -23.04
C GLY A 76 13.54 -3.23 -22.42
N GLY A 77 13.54 -4.53 -22.04
CA GLY A 77 14.71 -5.25 -21.56
C GLY A 77 14.85 -5.38 -20.05
N ALA A 78 13.84 -5.03 -19.27
CA ALA A 78 13.87 -5.25 -17.82
C ALA A 78 13.85 -6.75 -17.49
N LYS A 79 14.87 -7.21 -16.76
CA LYS A 79 14.98 -8.59 -16.26
C LYS A 79 14.17 -8.79 -14.98
N ARG A 80 13.98 -7.71 -14.21
CA ARG A 80 13.22 -7.69 -12.97
C ARG A 80 12.32 -6.48 -12.93
N VAL A 81 11.06 -6.68 -12.60
CA VAL A 81 10.08 -5.61 -12.37
C VAL A 81 9.53 -5.77 -10.96
N ILE A 82 9.82 -4.81 -10.07
CA ILE A 82 9.39 -4.80 -8.67
C ILE A 82 8.29 -3.74 -8.54
N LEU A 83 7.12 -4.15 -8.09
CA LEU A 83 6.03 -3.21 -7.81
C LEU A 83 6.23 -2.57 -6.44
N ILE A 84 6.24 -1.24 -6.39
CA ILE A 84 6.20 -0.45 -5.17
C ILE A 84 4.83 0.19 -5.09
N ALA A 85 3.94 -0.41 -4.30
CA ALA A 85 2.57 0.04 -4.11
C ALA A 85 2.38 0.49 -2.66
N PRO A 86 2.59 1.79 -2.32
CA PRO A 86 2.40 2.25 -0.94
C PRO A 86 1.05 1.85 -0.37
N TYR A 87 -0.03 2.04 -1.10
CA TYR A 87 -1.32 1.43 -0.79
C TYR A 87 -1.55 0.20 -1.66
N LEU A 88 -1.73 -0.96 -1.01
CA LEU A 88 -2.05 -2.22 -1.66
C LEU A 88 -3.56 -2.49 -1.59
N ALA A 89 -4.21 -2.43 -2.73
CA ALA A 89 -5.65 -2.62 -2.83
C ALA A 89 -6.10 -4.08 -2.65
N TYR A 90 -7.40 -4.26 -2.43
CA TYR A 90 -8.06 -5.57 -2.31
C TYR A 90 -7.61 -6.45 -1.15
N MET A 91 -6.95 -5.87 -0.14
CA MET A 91 -6.49 -6.60 1.04
C MET A 91 -7.56 -6.74 2.14
N ARG A 92 -8.69 -6.01 2.05
CA ARG A 92 -9.73 -6.00 3.09
C ARG A 92 -10.57 -7.27 3.13
N GLN A 93 -10.78 -7.93 2.00
CA GLN A 93 -11.56 -9.16 1.90
C GLN A 93 -10.62 -10.36 1.85
N ASP A 94 -10.29 -10.89 3.01
CA ASP A 94 -9.41 -12.03 3.25
C ASP A 94 -10.17 -13.35 3.45
N VAL A 95 -11.49 -13.28 3.70
CA VAL A 95 -12.43 -14.41 3.76
C VAL A 95 -13.72 -14.05 3.02
N PRO A 96 -14.51 -15.03 2.56
CA PRO A 96 -15.86 -14.77 2.09
C PRO A 96 -16.74 -14.38 3.30
N PHE A 97 -17.55 -13.35 3.17
CA PHE A 97 -18.53 -12.96 4.19
C PHE A 97 -19.87 -13.67 3.96
N HIS A 98 -20.16 -14.02 2.69
CA HIS A 98 -21.33 -14.79 2.29
C HIS A 98 -20.94 -15.85 1.26
N ASP A 99 -21.78 -16.89 1.13
CA ASP A 99 -21.59 -17.93 0.12
C ASP A 99 -21.56 -17.32 -1.29
N GLY A 100 -20.63 -17.80 -2.13
CA GLY A 100 -20.46 -17.34 -3.50
C GLY A 100 -19.57 -16.10 -3.66
N GLU A 101 -19.08 -15.49 -2.59
CA GLU A 101 -18.13 -14.37 -2.68
C GLU A 101 -16.72 -14.84 -3.00
N ALA A 102 -16.07 -14.14 -3.92
CA ALA A 102 -14.65 -14.33 -4.18
C ALA A 102 -13.79 -13.67 -3.07
N VAL A 103 -12.75 -14.36 -2.63
CA VAL A 103 -11.73 -13.74 -1.74
C VAL A 103 -10.78 -12.89 -2.57
N SER A 104 -11.06 -11.59 -2.66
CA SER A 104 -10.35 -10.65 -3.53
C SER A 104 -8.85 -10.59 -3.26
N GLN A 105 -8.44 -10.69 -1.99
CA GLN A 105 -7.04 -10.71 -1.59
C GLN A 105 -6.25 -11.83 -2.29
N ARG A 106 -6.80 -13.05 -2.38
CA ARG A 106 -6.15 -14.18 -3.04
C ARG A 106 -6.07 -14.01 -4.55
N VAL A 107 -7.11 -13.44 -5.15
CA VAL A 107 -7.17 -13.21 -6.60
C VAL A 107 -6.13 -12.19 -7.02
N ILE A 108 -6.13 -11.03 -6.34
CA ILE A 108 -5.20 -9.95 -6.67
C ILE A 108 -3.75 -10.30 -6.30
N GLY A 109 -3.53 -11.00 -5.18
CA GLY A 109 -2.19 -11.48 -4.84
C GLY A 109 -1.60 -12.40 -5.92
N LYS A 110 -2.38 -13.38 -6.41
CA LYS A 110 -1.95 -14.25 -7.52
C LYS A 110 -1.72 -13.48 -8.82
N LEU A 111 -2.59 -12.50 -9.13
CA LEU A 111 -2.43 -11.65 -10.30
C LEU A 111 -1.09 -10.89 -10.24
N LEU A 112 -0.81 -10.22 -9.12
CA LEU A 112 0.43 -9.47 -8.96
C LEU A 112 1.66 -10.38 -8.98
N ALA A 113 1.60 -11.54 -8.33
CA ALA A 113 2.69 -12.51 -8.34
C ALA A 113 3.02 -13.08 -9.73
N ALA A 114 2.05 -13.11 -10.65
CA ALA A 114 2.27 -13.56 -12.02
C ALA A 114 2.99 -12.51 -12.90
N TRP A 115 2.95 -11.24 -12.51
CA TRP A 115 3.46 -10.14 -13.33
C TRP A 115 4.71 -9.48 -12.77
N PHE A 116 4.94 -9.56 -11.47
CA PHE A 116 6.04 -8.89 -10.78
C PHE A 116 7.01 -9.88 -10.15
N ASP A 117 8.28 -9.50 -10.07
CA ASP A 117 9.34 -10.28 -9.43
C ASP A 117 9.50 -9.95 -7.94
N GLY A 118 8.74 -8.99 -7.45
CA GLY A 118 8.69 -8.58 -6.05
C GLY A 118 7.67 -7.48 -5.81
N LEU A 119 7.28 -7.32 -4.56
CA LEU A 119 6.34 -6.30 -4.10
C LEU A 119 6.87 -5.59 -2.86
N VAL A 120 6.73 -4.26 -2.84
CA VAL A 120 6.93 -3.45 -1.62
C VAL A 120 5.66 -2.65 -1.37
N THR A 121 5.16 -2.67 -0.13
CA THR A 121 3.96 -1.92 0.27
C THR A 121 4.11 -1.37 1.68
N VAL A 122 3.23 -0.45 2.08
CA VAL A 122 3.25 0.19 3.41
C VAL A 122 2.00 -0.20 4.18
N ASP A 123 2.16 -0.71 5.40
CA ASP A 123 1.10 -1.08 6.33
C ASP A 123 -0.12 -1.75 5.66
N PRO A 124 0.06 -2.85 4.91
CA PRO A 124 -1.04 -3.50 4.21
C PRO A 124 -2.06 -4.06 5.21
N HIS A 125 -3.33 -4.09 4.79
CA HIS A 125 -4.41 -4.62 5.62
C HIS A 125 -4.32 -6.15 5.73
N LEU A 126 -3.64 -6.65 6.75
CA LEU A 126 -3.39 -8.08 6.99
C LEU A 126 -3.96 -8.49 8.36
N HIS A 127 -5.30 -8.70 8.47
CA HIS A 127 -5.89 -9.06 9.76
C HIS A 127 -5.71 -10.53 10.15
N ARG A 128 -5.90 -11.43 9.19
CA ARG A 128 -5.91 -12.89 9.41
C ARG A 128 -4.74 -13.61 8.78
N ILE A 129 -3.84 -12.86 8.15
CA ILE A 129 -2.71 -13.40 7.40
C ILE A 129 -1.42 -12.91 8.04
N ALA A 130 -0.53 -13.83 8.38
CA ALA A 130 0.70 -13.53 9.11
C ALA A 130 1.72 -12.72 8.28
N SER A 131 1.71 -12.85 6.95
CA SER A 131 2.64 -12.15 6.07
C SER A 131 2.10 -12.02 4.64
N LEU A 132 2.64 -11.07 3.89
CA LEU A 132 2.37 -10.92 2.45
C LEU A 132 2.78 -12.15 1.63
N ASP A 133 3.80 -12.88 2.04
CA ASP A 133 4.29 -14.06 1.31
C ASP A 133 3.21 -15.12 1.13
N ALA A 134 2.30 -15.24 2.11
CA ALA A 134 1.17 -16.17 2.04
C ALA A 134 0.18 -15.83 0.91
N ILE A 135 0.15 -14.57 0.46
CA ILE A 135 -0.75 -14.08 -0.60
C ILE A 135 -0.04 -14.04 -1.94
N MET A 136 1.25 -13.70 -1.95
CA MET A 136 2.02 -13.39 -3.14
C MET A 136 2.61 -14.62 -3.86
N GLY A 137 2.25 -15.84 -3.46
CA GLY A 137 2.50 -17.04 -4.26
C GLY A 137 3.96 -17.33 -4.58
N GLY A 138 4.91 -16.86 -3.74
CA GLY A 138 6.33 -17.21 -3.86
C GLY A 138 7.25 -16.11 -4.42
N ILE A 139 6.73 -14.92 -4.76
CA ILE A 139 7.60 -13.76 -5.01
C ILE A 139 7.95 -13.07 -3.69
N PRO A 140 9.15 -12.49 -3.55
CA PRO A 140 9.50 -11.68 -2.39
C PRO A 140 8.52 -10.53 -2.19
N ALA A 141 7.95 -10.39 -1.00
CA ALA A 141 7.03 -9.32 -0.66
C ALA A 141 7.41 -8.66 0.67
N LEU A 142 7.59 -7.34 0.66
CA LEU A 142 8.01 -6.56 1.81
C LEU A 142 6.90 -5.60 2.24
N ALA A 143 6.46 -5.73 3.48
CA ALA A 143 5.62 -4.73 4.16
C ALA A 143 6.52 -3.82 5.01
N VAL A 144 6.45 -2.52 4.76
CA VAL A 144 7.17 -1.49 5.52
C VAL A 144 6.17 -0.77 6.42
N SER A 145 6.56 -0.47 7.65
CA SER A 145 5.71 0.33 8.55
C SER A 145 5.94 1.82 8.36
N ALA A 146 4.87 2.62 8.33
CA ALA A 146 4.92 4.07 8.36
C ALA A 146 5.12 4.63 9.78
N ALA A 147 4.97 3.81 10.82
CA ALA A 147 5.03 4.26 12.21
C ALA A 147 6.30 5.06 12.55
N PRO A 148 7.53 4.66 12.15
CA PRO A 148 8.73 5.45 12.44
C PRO A 148 8.70 6.86 11.84
N ALA A 149 8.19 6.99 10.60
CA ALA A 149 8.07 8.29 9.95
C ALA A 149 6.99 9.17 10.61
N LEU A 150 5.87 8.58 11.01
CA LEU A 150 4.81 9.27 11.74
C LEU A 150 5.30 9.75 13.10
N VAL A 151 6.04 8.92 13.85
CA VAL A 151 6.67 9.31 15.12
C VAL A 151 7.54 10.55 14.94
N GLN A 152 8.42 10.57 13.94
CA GLN A 152 9.26 11.74 13.66
C GLN A 152 8.44 12.98 13.30
N ALA A 153 7.39 12.81 12.50
CA ALA A 153 6.59 13.93 12.01
C ALA A 153 5.77 14.62 13.09
N ILE A 154 5.31 13.91 14.13
CA ILE A 154 4.43 14.45 15.17
C ILE A 154 5.15 14.78 16.47
N ALA A 155 6.38 14.31 16.67
CA ALA A 155 7.09 14.40 17.96
C ALA A 155 7.18 15.83 18.52
N SER A 156 7.32 16.84 17.65
CA SER A 156 7.41 18.26 18.06
C SER A 156 6.06 18.87 18.48
N ASP A 157 4.95 18.25 18.11
CA ASP A 157 3.61 18.80 18.31
C ASP A 157 2.91 18.24 19.56
N LEU A 158 3.60 17.37 20.30
CA LEU A 158 3.06 16.66 21.45
C LEU A 158 3.31 17.42 22.75
N ASP A 159 2.36 17.32 23.68
CA ASP A 159 2.49 17.79 25.05
C ASP A 159 2.11 16.69 26.06
N SER A 160 2.23 16.98 27.37
CA SER A 160 1.92 16.04 28.45
C SER A 160 0.44 15.63 28.55
N ARG A 161 -0.44 16.22 27.76
CA ARG A 161 -1.88 15.91 27.71
C ARG A 161 -2.26 15.16 26.44
N THR A 162 -1.28 14.88 25.57
CA THR A 162 -1.52 14.19 24.31
C THR A 162 -1.78 12.71 24.55
N ILE A 163 -2.88 12.21 23.99
CA ILE A 163 -3.28 10.81 24.04
C ILE A 163 -3.45 10.30 22.61
N MET A 164 -2.98 9.09 22.31
CA MET A 164 -3.20 8.45 21.04
C MET A 164 -4.51 7.68 21.05
N VAL A 165 -5.37 7.93 20.05
CA VAL A 165 -6.69 7.29 19.98
C VAL A 165 -6.82 6.42 18.74
N GLY A 166 -7.14 5.14 18.92
CA GLY A 166 -7.51 4.22 17.86
C GLY A 166 -9.03 4.15 17.68
N PRO A 167 -9.53 4.08 16.42
CA PRO A 167 -10.98 4.05 16.16
C PRO A 167 -11.66 2.74 16.59
N ASP A 168 -10.92 1.62 16.62
CA ASP A 168 -11.44 0.29 16.97
C ASP A 168 -10.31 -0.63 17.46
N SER A 169 -10.65 -1.81 17.95
CA SER A 169 -9.69 -2.81 18.46
C SER A 169 -8.69 -3.26 17.41
N GLU A 170 -9.05 -3.25 16.14
CA GLU A 170 -8.18 -3.64 15.03
C GLU A 170 -7.06 -2.62 14.80
N SER A 171 -7.29 -1.35 15.12
CA SER A 171 -6.31 -0.26 15.02
C SER A 171 -5.22 -0.30 16.10
N ARG A 172 -5.43 -1.03 17.20
CA ARG A 172 -4.52 -1.06 18.37
C ARG A 172 -3.06 -1.29 18.02
N PRO A 173 -2.66 -2.27 17.18
CA PRO A 173 -1.25 -2.52 16.88
C PRO A 173 -0.56 -1.32 16.23
N TRP A 174 -1.26 -0.61 15.31
CA TRP A 174 -0.71 0.59 14.66
C TRP A 174 -0.60 1.76 15.62
N VAL A 175 -1.65 2.03 16.41
CA VAL A 175 -1.65 3.11 17.38
C VAL A 175 -0.55 2.91 18.43
N GLU A 176 -0.40 1.70 18.96
CA GLU A 176 0.65 1.35 19.92
C GLU A 176 2.06 1.45 19.32
N SER A 177 2.24 1.14 18.04
CA SER A 177 3.54 1.27 17.37
C SER A 177 4.03 2.71 17.26
N ILE A 178 3.10 3.67 17.22
CA ILE A 178 3.38 5.11 17.21
C ILE A 178 3.48 5.65 18.65
N ALA A 179 2.55 5.28 19.53
CA ALA A 179 2.47 5.80 20.88
C ALA A 179 3.65 5.39 21.77
N ARG A 180 4.06 4.11 21.68
CA ARG A 180 5.12 3.56 22.54
C ARG A 180 6.45 4.30 22.44
N PRO A 181 7.02 4.62 21.25
CA PRO A 181 8.24 5.40 21.15
C PRO A 181 8.13 6.83 21.70
N LEU A 182 6.91 7.39 21.75
CA LEU A 182 6.61 8.74 22.21
C LEU A 182 6.19 8.80 23.67
N GLY A 183 6.06 7.65 24.35
CA GLY A 183 5.60 7.58 25.75
C GLY A 183 4.17 8.03 25.97
N LEU A 184 3.30 7.90 24.94
CA LEU A 184 1.92 8.32 24.99
C LEU A 184 1.00 7.19 25.46
N ASP A 185 -0.06 7.56 26.18
CA ASP A 185 -1.16 6.67 26.51
C ASP A 185 -2.00 6.37 25.25
N VAL A 186 -2.56 5.14 25.21
CA VAL A 186 -3.38 4.66 24.09
C VAL A 186 -4.79 4.36 24.57
N LEU A 187 -5.76 5.00 23.94
CA LEU A 187 -7.15 4.66 24.05
C LEU A 187 -7.66 4.09 22.73
N VAL A 188 -8.53 3.09 22.81
CA VAL A 188 -9.12 2.46 21.61
C VAL A 188 -10.62 2.41 21.76
N GLY A 189 -11.32 2.93 20.76
CA GLY A 189 -12.77 2.89 20.66
C GLY A 189 -13.28 1.47 20.40
N GLU A 190 -14.55 1.26 20.73
CA GLU A 190 -15.26 0.04 20.35
C GLU A 190 -16.18 0.33 19.17
N LYS A 191 -16.09 -0.50 18.14
CA LYS A 191 -16.86 -0.38 16.91
C LYS A 191 -17.76 -1.60 16.74
N ILE A 192 -19.05 -1.38 16.79
CA ILE A 192 -20.04 -2.41 16.51
C ILE A 192 -20.66 -2.14 15.14
N ARG A 193 -20.44 -3.04 14.19
CA ARG A 193 -21.08 -2.98 12.88
C ARG A 193 -22.45 -3.65 12.95
N LYS A 194 -23.49 -2.89 12.59
CA LYS A 194 -24.87 -3.39 12.45
C LYS A 194 -25.25 -3.65 10.98
N GLY A 195 -24.39 -3.24 10.04
CA GLY A 195 -24.56 -3.39 8.59
C GLY A 195 -23.42 -2.69 7.82
N ASP A 196 -23.47 -2.71 6.49
CA ASP A 196 -22.40 -2.15 5.64
C ASP A 196 -22.16 -0.65 5.86
N ARG A 197 -23.20 0.08 6.22
CA ARG A 197 -23.17 1.54 6.43
C ARG A 197 -23.55 1.98 7.84
N GLU A 198 -24.01 1.06 8.68
CA GLU A 198 -24.44 1.38 10.03
C GLU A 198 -23.39 0.91 11.05
N VAL A 199 -22.72 1.88 11.65
CA VAL A 199 -21.66 1.67 12.63
C VAL A 199 -21.99 2.44 13.91
N VAL A 200 -21.98 1.75 15.04
CA VAL A 200 -22.02 2.37 16.37
C VAL A 200 -20.60 2.42 16.90
N LEU A 201 -20.12 3.62 17.22
CA LEU A 201 -18.80 3.88 17.76
C LEU A 201 -18.95 4.30 19.21
N THR A 202 -18.37 3.53 20.13
CA THR A 202 -18.28 3.90 21.54
C THR A 202 -16.94 4.57 21.76
N VAL A 203 -16.97 5.82 22.16
CA VAL A 203 -15.76 6.60 22.46
C VAL A 203 -15.25 6.18 23.85
N PRO A 204 -13.94 5.94 24.02
CA PRO A 204 -13.38 5.62 25.34
C PRO A 204 -13.52 6.78 26.32
N ASP A 205 -13.55 6.45 27.60
CA ASP A 205 -13.63 7.45 28.69
C ASP A 205 -12.26 8.15 28.86
N PHE A 206 -12.18 9.38 28.41
CA PHE A 206 -10.98 10.21 28.51
C PHE A 206 -10.68 10.71 29.96
N ALA A 207 -11.63 10.58 30.89
CA ALA A 207 -11.42 11.01 32.26
C ALA A 207 -10.51 10.05 33.07
N ARG A 208 -10.16 8.91 32.50
CA ARG A 208 -9.31 7.88 33.10
C ARG A 208 -7.90 7.77 32.50
N ALA A 209 -7.60 8.62 31.55
CA ALA A 209 -6.28 8.65 30.88
C ALA A 209 -5.38 9.75 31.45
#